data_34fa9dea68fae910ef5c1ebfcff98d1f
#
_entry.id   34fa9dea68fae910ef5c1ebfcff98d1f
#
_cell.length_a   1.000
_cell.length_b   1.000
_cell.length_c   1.000
_cell.angle_alpha   90.00
_cell.angle_beta   90.00
_cell.angle_gamma   90.00
#
_symmetry.space_group_name_H-M   'P 1'
#
loop_
_entity.id
_entity.type
_entity.pdbx_description
1 polymer ?
#
loop_
_entity_poly.entity_id
_entity_poly.type
_entity_poly.pdbx_seq_one_letter_code
_entity_poly.pdbx_strand_id
1 'polypeptide(L)'
;MPSKLSPDLTDRQQEILRFIQDYTRTRRVPPTVREIGAHFGIWTAGVARHLQALERKGRLRRAARGSRMIEVVPVGKRAEEDQRAGLSVPIVGRVAAGRPLLAEERIEDYLVVEDRLASRAPLFALRVQGRSMTGAGILDGDYVIARQQPSADDGDIVVALIGDEATVKRLRQRRGAWHLDPEHPDFEPIPVTEPTMIQGKVVAVYRRVG
;
A
#
# COMPACT_ATOMS: atom_id res chain seq x y z
N MET A 1 34.08 -6.45 25.46
CA MET A 1 33.42 -7.12 24.33
C MET A 1 33.29 -6.08 23.24
N PRO A 2 34.03 -6.21 22.10
CA PRO A 2 33.93 -5.23 21.03
C PRO A 2 32.58 -5.36 20.32
N SER A 3 31.88 -4.23 20.19
CA SER A 3 30.68 -4.03 19.39
C SER A 3 30.95 -4.51 17.95
N LYS A 4 30.10 -5.40 17.41
CA LYS A 4 30.15 -5.83 16.02
C LYS A 4 29.93 -4.60 15.13
N LEU A 5 31.03 -4.11 14.56
CA LEU A 5 31.06 -3.06 13.55
C LEU A 5 30.12 -3.45 12.41
N SER A 6 29.16 -2.58 12.13
CA SER A 6 28.40 -2.64 10.87
C SER A 6 29.40 -2.60 9.72
N PRO A 7 29.27 -3.44 8.67
CA PRO A 7 30.18 -3.40 7.53
C PRO A 7 30.14 -2.01 6.91
N ASP A 8 31.32 -1.34 6.87
CA ASP A 8 31.44 0.04 6.41
C ASP A 8 30.89 0.18 4.99
N LEU A 9 30.00 1.14 4.81
CA LEU A 9 29.51 1.53 3.51
C LEU A 9 30.59 2.34 2.79
N THR A 10 30.78 2.12 1.49
CA THR A 10 31.57 3.05 0.67
C THR A 10 30.87 4.40 0.58
N ASP A 11 31.61 5.47 0.32
CA ASP A 11 31.06 6.83 0.20
C ASP A 11 29.89 6.86 -0.78
N ARG A 12 30.02 6.19 -1.92
CA ARG A 12 28.98 6.10 -2.93
C ARG A 12 27.72 5.33 -2.45
N GLN A 13 27.91 4.31 -1.64
CA GLN A 13 26.80 3.59 -1.01
C GLN A 13 26.09 4.46 0.03
N GLN A 14 26.83 5.26 0.78
CA GLN A 14 26.26 6.20 1.75
C GLN A 14 25.43 7.31 1.06
N GLU A 15 25.97 7.87 -0.04
CA GLU A 15 25.26 8.88 -0.84
C GLU A 15 23.94 8.34 -1.40
N ILE A 16 23.98 7.15 -2.01
CA ILE A 16 22.79 6.50 -2.55
C ILE A 16 21.77 6.21 -1.44
N LEU A 17 22.21 5.71 -0.28
CA LEU A 17 21.33 5.44 0.85
C LEU A 17 20.68 6.72 1.37
N ARG A 18 21.46 7.81 1.53
CA ARG A 18 20.92 9.12 1.94
C ARG A 18 19.89 9.64 0.95
N PHE A 19 20.20 9.58 -0.35
CA PHE A 19 19.26 10.00 -1.38
C PHE A 19 17.94 9.23 -1.30
N ILE A 20 17.99 7.90 -1.15
CA ILE A 20 16.78 7.07 -1.00
C ILE A 20 15.97 7.49 0.24
N GLN A 21 16.65 7.74 1.36
CA GLN A 21 16.00 8.19 2.60
C GLN A 21 15.33 9.57 2.44
N ASP A 22 16.05 10.53 1.87
CA ASP A 22 15.55 11.90 1.70
C ASP A 22 14.42 11.96 0.68
N TYR A 23 14.54 11.21 -0.42
CA TYR A 23 13.50 11.09 -1.43
C TYR A 23 12.22 10.48 -0.84
N THR A 24 12.37 9.36 -0.09
CA THR A 24 11.25 8.69 0.57
C THR A 24 10.58 9.59 1.62
N ARG A 25 11.38 10.35 2.39
CA ARG A 25 10.85 11.28 3.39
C ARG A 25 10.04 12.41 2.75
N THR A 26 10.53 12.96 1.62
CA THR A 26 9.92 14.12 0.95
C THR A 26 8.72 13.71 0.12
N ARG A 27 8.83 12.61 -0.62
CA ARG A 27 7.81 12.15 -1.57
C ARG A 27 6.91 11.03 -1.05
N ARG A 28 7.19 10.55 0.18
CA ARG A 28 6.46 9.45 0.84
C ARG A 28 6.48 8.12 0.08
N VAL A 29 7.31 8.02 -0.94
CA VAL A 29 7.55 6.80 -1.73
C VAL A 29 9.04 6.66 -2.01
N PRO A 30 9.57 5.44 -2.06
CA PRO A 30 10.96 5.22 -2.45
C PRO A 30 11.19 5.55 -3.93
N PRO A 31 12.41 6.00 -4.29
CA PRO A 31 12.75 6.25 -5.68
C PRO A 31 12.86 4.94 -6.47
N THR A 32 12.56 5.01 -7.76
CA THR A 32 12.82 3.93 -8.71
C THR A 32 14.32 3.83 -9.03
N VAL A 33 14.75 2.68 -9.55
CA VAL A 33 16.14 2.50 -10.04
C VAL A 33 16.52 3.55 -11.10
N ARG A 34 15.55 3.96 -11.93
CA ARG A 34 15.76 5.02 -12.95
C ARG A 34 15.97 6.39 -12.33
N GLU A 35 15.17 6.75 -11.32
CA GLU A 35 15.30 8.03 -10.60
C GLU A 35 16.65 8.12 -9.86
N ILE A 36 17.08 7.01 -9.24
CA ILE A 36 18.43 6.94 -8.63
C ILE A 36 19.50 7.11 -9.71
N GLY A 37 19.37 6.38 -10.83
CA GLY A 37 20.30 6.48 -11.95
C GLY A 37 20.40 7.90 -12.52
N ALA A 38 19.27 8.55 -12.73
CA ALA A 38 19.19 9.92 -13.21
C ALA A 38 19.86 10.93 -12.25
N HIS A 39 19.59 10.78 -10.93
CA HIS A 39 20.16 11.66 -9.91
C HIS A 39 21.69 11.56 -9.82
N PHE A 40 22.23 10.34 -9.94
CA PHE A 40 23.68 10.11 -9.80
C PHE A 40 24.45 10.02 -11.10
N GLY A 41 23.78 10.15 -12.24
CA GLY A 41 24.43 10.05 -13.57
C GLY A 41 24.99 8.64 -13.85
N ILE A 42 24.37 7.58 -13.33
CA ILE A 42 24.81 6.19 -13.50
C ILE A 42 23.73 5.32 -14.15
N TRP A 43 24.17 4.35 -14.93
CA TRP A 43 23.27 3.40 -15.59
C TRP A 43 22.54 2.51 -14.58
N THR A 44 21.35 2.05 -14.92
CA THR A 44 20.50 1.19 -14.08
C THR A 44 21.21 -0.06 -13.55
N ALA A 45 22.13 -0.65 -14.36
CA ALA A 45 22.96 -1.77 -13.94
C ALA A 45 23.95 -1.39 -12.81
N GLY A 46 24.49 -0.17 -12.85
CA GLY A 46 25.33 0.37 -11.78
C GLY A 46 24.57 0.59 -10.49
N VAL A 47 23.36 1.18 -10.60
CA VAL A 47 22.44 1.33 -9.46
C VAL A 47 22.12 -0.02 -8.85
N ALA A 48 21.73 -1.01 -9.67
CA ALA A 48 21.39 -2.35 -9.21
C ALA A 48 22.52 -3.00 -8.39
N ARG A 49 23.78 -2.82 -8.79
CA ARG A 49 24.96 -3.32 -8.06
C ARG A 49 25.11 -2.67 -6.68
N HIS A 50 24.91 -1.35 -6.60
CA HIS A 50 24.96 -0.64 -5.32
C HIS A 50 23.82 -1.05 -4.39
N LEU A 51 22.61 -1.20 -4.92
CA LEU A 51 21.44 -1.67 -4.14
C LEU A 51 21.64 -3.09 -3.62
N GLN A 52 22.18 -4.02 -4.43
CA GLN A 52 22.53 -5.36 -3.97
C GLN A 52 23.59 -5.34 -2.86
N ALA A 53 24.58 -4.47 -2.96
CA ALA A 53 25.59 -4.33 -1.92
C ALA A 53 24.98 -3.79 -0.61
N LEU A 54 24.10 -2.80 -0.68
CA LEU A 54 23.38 -2.26 0.47
C LEU A 54 22.45 -3.30 1.11
N GLU A 55 21.80 -4.13 0.29
CA GLU A 55 20.95 -5.23 0.75
C GLU A 55 21.76 -6.32 1.49
N ARG A 56 22.89 -6.75 0.92
CA ARG A 56 23.81 -7.69 1.59
C ARG A 56 24.37 -7.15 2.92
N LYS A 57 24.51 -5.83 3.02
CA LYS A 57 24.96 -5.13 4.25
C LYS A 57 23.79 -4.84 5.21
N GLY A 58 22.58 -5.33 4.92
CA GLY A 58 21.39 -5.16 5.75
C GLY A 58 20.89 -3.73 5.88
N ARG A 59 21.23 -2.84 4.91
CA ARG A 59 20.84 -1.43 4.91
C ARG A 59 19.60 -1.15 4.06
N LEU A 60 19.25 -2.09 3.19
CA LEU A 60 18.04 -2.08 2.37
C LEU A 60 17.39 -3.46 2.39
N ARG A 61 16.09 -3.48 2.14
CA ARG A 61 15.34 -4.69 1.75
C ARG A 61 14.67 -4.41 0.41
N ARG A 62 14.52 -5.45 -0.40
CA ARG A 62 13.71 -5.39 -1.61
C ARG A 62 12.39 -6.11 -1.36
N ALA A 63 11.27 -5.43 -1.64
CA ALA A 63 9.98 -6.10 -1.68
C ALA A 63 9.89 -7.02 -2.91
N ALA A 64 9.12 -8.10 -2.80
CA ALA A 64 9.13 -9.18 -3.80
C ALA A 64 8.55 -8.82 -5.17
N ARG A 65 7.81 -7.72 -5.34
CA ARG A 65 7.19 -7.28 -6.62
C ARG A 65 6.92 -5.77 -6.64
N GLY A 66 7.23 -5.10 -7.77
CA GLY A 66 6.93 -3.69 -8.06
C GLY A 66 8.15 -2.84 -8.42
N SER A 67 7.96 -1.70 -9.08
CA SER A 67 9.04 -0.80 -9.52
C SER A 67 9.66 0.04 -8.39
N ARG A 68 8.95 0.21 -7.25
CA ARG A 68 9.38 0.96 -6.05
C ARG A 68 9.69 0.03 -4.87
N MET A 69 10.54 -0.95 -5.13
CA MET A 69 10.79 -2.12 -4.25
C MET A 69 11.89 -1.89 -3.19
N ILE A 70 12.24 -0.66 -2.86
CA ILE A 70 13.37 -0.34 -1.99
C ILE A 70 12.84 0.10 -0.63
N GLU A 71 13.12 -0.69 0.40
CA GLU A 71 12.86 -0.35 1.79
C GLU A 71 14.18 -0.14 2.52
N VAL A 72 14.37 1.03 3.14
CA VAL A 72 15.57 1.32 3.94
C VAL A 72 15.42 0.65 5.30
N VAL A 73 16.42 -0.13 5.70
CA VAL A 73 16.48 -0.73 7.04
C VAL A 73 17.11 0.30 8.00
N PRO A 74 16.35 0.81 8.99
CA PRO A 74 16.88 1.79 9.95
C PRO A 74 17.93 1.15 10.86
N VAL A 75 18.98 1.92 11.23
CA VAL A 75 20.04 1.46 12.13
C VAL A 75 20.31 2.50 13.22
N GLY A 76 20.34 2.06 14.48
CA GLY A 76 20.59 2.90 15.66
C GLY A 76 19.36 3.66 16.17
N LYS A 77 19.55 4.74 16.97
CA LYS A 77 18.46 5.54 17.56
C LYS A 77 17.45 6.08 16.52
N ARG A 78 17.86 6.27 15.26
CA ARG A 78 16.96 6.57 14.15
C ARG A 78 16.00 5.43 13.80
N ALA A 79 16.31 4.19 14.16
CA ALA A 79 15.39 3.07 13.96
C ALA A 79 14.09 3.24 14.77
N GLU A 80 14.16 3.87 15.93
CA GLU A 80 12.99 4.16 16.80
C GLU A 80 12.17 5.34 16.29
N GLU A 81 12.82 6.31 15.63
CA GLU A 81 12.15 7.47 15.03
C GLU A 81 11.51 7.11 13.68
N ASP A 82 12.18 6.28 12.85
CA ASP A 82 11.66 5.79 11.58
C ASP A 82 10.58 4.70 11.78
N GLN A 83 10.59 3.94 12.88
CA GLN A 83 9.47 3.06 13.28
C GLN A 83 8.20 3.87 13.63
N ARG A 84 8.32 5.16 13.94
CA ARG A 84 7.19 6.09 14.05
C ARG A 84 6.73 6.66 12.70
N ALA A 85 7.45 6.38 11.62
CA ALA A 85 7.13 6.91 10.29
C ALA A 85 5.89 6.29 9.66
N GLY A 86 5.40 5.16 10.18
CA GLY A 86 4.20 4.48 9.70
C GLY A 86 4.34 3.86 8.29
N LEU A 87 3.42 2.99 7.98
CA LEU A 87 3.31 2.33 6.68
C LEU A 87 2.68 3.27 5.65
N SER A 88 3.34 3.46 4.50
CA SER A 88 2.81 4.24 3.38
C SER A 88 1.87 3.38 2.54
N VAL A 89 0.57 3.70 2.54
CA VAL A 89 -0.48 3.00 1.80
C VAL A 89 -0.91 3.86 0.61
N PRO A 90 -0.80 3.37 -0.64
CA PRO A 90 -1.22 4.11 -1.81
C PRO A 90 -2.73 4.33 -1.82
N ILE A 91 -3.16 5.57 -2.10
CA ILE A 91 -4.54 5.91 -2.38
C ILE A 91 -4.78 5.68 -3.87
N VAL A 92 -5.68 4.75 -4.17
CA VAL A 92 -6.07 4.44 -5.53
C VAL A 92 -7.32 5.25 -5.89
N GLY A 93 -7.28 5.99 -6.98
CA GLY A 93 -8.41 6.76 -7.48
C GLY A 93 -9.45 5.87 -8.15
N ARG A 94 -9.44 5.81 -9.48
CA ARG A 94 -10.38 4.96 -10.22
C ARG A 94 -9.85 3.52 -10.33
N VAL A 95 -10.69 2.56 -10.00
CA VAL A 95 -10.45 1.15 -10.21
C VAL A 95 -11.21 0.74 -11.48
N ALA A 96 -10.51 0.19 -12.48
CA ALA A 96 -11.13 -0.30 -13.70
C ALA A 96 -10.70 -1.75 -13.97
N ALA A 97 -11.56 -2.54 -14.62
CA ALA A 97 -11.27 -3.92 -14.96
C ALA A 97 -10.06 -4.07 -15.91
N GLY A 98 -9.39 -5.22 -15.84
CA GLY A 98 -8.34 -5.62 -16.79
C GLY A 98 -6.95 -5.00 -16.57
N ARG A 99 -6.75 -4.14 -15.57
CA ARG A 99 -5.43 -3.58 -15.21
C ARG A 99 -5.10 -3.81 -13.74
N PRO A 100 -3.80 -3.93 -13.36
CA PRO A 100 -3.42 -4.08 -11.96
C PRO A 100 -3.94 -2.92 -11.10
N LEU A 101 -4.51 -3.24 -9.94
CA LEU A 101 -5.06 -2.25 -9.01
C LEU A 101 -4.02 -1.21 -8.57
N LEU A 102 -2.80 -1.65 -8.32
CA LEU A 102 -1.67 -0.82 -7.88
C LEU A 102 -0.77 -0.36 -9.04
N ALA A 103 -1.32 -0.20 -10.24
CA ALA A 103 -0.59 0.45 -11.34
C ALA A 103 -0.29 1.92 -10.97
N GLU A 104 0.92 2.40 -11.25
CA GLU A 104 1.37 3.76 -10.88
C GLU A 104 0.42 4.86 -11.41
N GLU A 105 -0.19 4.64 -12.56
CA GLU A 105 -1.14 5.56 -13.20
C GLU A 105 -2.43 5.79 -12.37
N ARG A 106 -2.70 4.95 -11.37
CA ARG A 106 -3.91 4.99 -10.54
C ARG A 106 -3.67 5.52 -9.14
N ILE A 107 -2.43 5.67 -8.75
CA ILE A 107 -2.07 6.16 -7.42
C ILE A 107 -2.14 7.68 -7.44
N GLU A 108 -3.11 8.23 -6.70
CA GLU A 108 -3.31 9.68 -6.58
C GLU A 108 -2.47 10.29 -5.46
N ASP A 109 -2.31 9.56 -4.34
CA ASP A 109 -1.61 10.04 -3.15
C ASP A 109 -1.26 8.84 -2.24
N TYR A 110 -0.73 9.11 -1.06
CA TYR A 110 -0.39 8.09 -0.06
C TYR A 110 -0.89 8.48 1.32
N LEU A 111 -1.43 7.50 2.07
CA LEU A 111 -1.72 7.60 3.49
C LEU A 111 -0.58 6.98 4.31
N VAL A 112 -0.18 7.67 5.37
CA VAL A 112 0.71 7.09 6.37
C VAL A 112 -0.14 6.54 7.51
N VAL A 113 -0.05 5.24 7.74
CA VAL A 113 -0.82 4.52 8.76
C VAL A 113 0.11 3.76 9.69
N GLU A 114 -0.40 3.27 10.81
CA GLU A 114 0.39 2.52 11.77
C GLU A 114 0.93 1.20 11.19
N ASP A 115 2.16 0.85 11.51
CA ASP A 115 2.82 -0.39 11.08
C ASP A 115 2.07 -1.67 11.46
N ARG A 116 1.20 -1.60 12.48
CA ARG A 116 0.33 -2.72 12.87
C ARG A 116 -0.56 -3.24 11.74
N LEU A 117 -0.84 -2.42 10.73
CA LEU A 117 -1.59 -2.82 9.55
C LEU A 117 -0.74 -3.55 8.52
N ALA A 118 0.58 -3.59 8.69
CA ALA A 118 1.48 -4.29 7.78
C ALA A 118 1.08 -5.76 7.65
N SER A 119 1.00 -6.23 6.42
CA SER A 119 0.66 -7.60 6.08
C SER A 119 1.55 -8.13 4.96
N ARG A 120 1.52 -9.46 4.72
CA ARG A 120 2.26 -10.04 3.58
C ARG A 120 1.69 -9.62 2.23
N ALA A 121 0.39 -9.33 2.18
CA ALA A 121 -0.26 -8.83 0.98
C ALA A 121 -0.23 -7.30 0.95
N PRO A 122 -0.12 -6.67 -0.23
CA PRO A 122 -0.14 -5.22 -0.37
C PRO A 122 -1.41 -4.60 0.21
N LEU A 123 -1.27 -3.40 0.79
CA LEU A 123 -2.39 -2.56 1.19
C LEU A 123 -2.64 -1.49 0.14
N PHE A 124 -3.88 -1.09 0.02
CA PHE A 124 -4.30 0.07 -0.75
C PHE A 124 -5.42 0.82 -0.03
N ALA A 125 -5.58 2.09 -0.32
CA ALA A 125 -6.66 2.90 0.21
C ALA A 125 -7.56 3.39 -0.93
N LEU A 126 -8.86 3.48 -0.65
CA LEU A 126 -9.86 4.08 -1.53
C LEU A 126 -10.63 5.13 -0.76
N ARG A 127 -10.88 6.26 -1.42
CA ARG A 127 -11.80 7.27 -0.88
C ARG A 127 -13.24 6.81 -1.06
N VAL A 128 -13.97 6.78 0.04
CA VAL A 128 -15.39 6.42 0.04
C VAL A 128 -16.21 7.56 -0.54
N GLN A 129 -17.15 7.20 -1.42
CA GLN A 129 -18.14 8.11 -1.97
C GLN A 129 -19.54 7.57 -1.66
N GLY A 130 -20.38 8.42 -1.09
CA GLY A 130 -21.74 8.08 -0.73
C GLY A 130 -21.91 7.49 0.67
N ARG A 131 -23.13 7.05 0.99
CA ARG A 131 -23.57 6.72 2.34
C ARG A 131 -23.98 5.26 2.57
N SER A 132 -23.75 4.40 1.60
CA SER A 132 -24.23 3.01 1.65
C SER A 132 -23.63 2.15 2.77
N MET A 133 -22.59 2.64 3.48
CA MET A 133 -21.88 1.92 4.54
C MET A 133 -21.89 2.67 5.88
N THR A 134 -22.78 3.64 6.05
CA THR A 134 -22.84 4.46 7.28
C THR A 134 -23.23 3.65 8.52
N GLY A 135 -24.04 2.60 8.39
CA GLY A 135 -24.35 1.67 9.49
C GLY A 135 -23.14 0.89 9.99
N ALA A 136 -22.10 0.74 9.16
CA ALA A 136 -20.80 0.18 9.56
C ALA A 136 -19.82 1.25 10.05
N GLY A 137 -20.24 2.52 10.21
CA GLY A 137 -19.40 3.63 10.63
C GLY A 137 -18.47 4.19 9.54
N ILE A 138 -18.64 3.76 8.28
CA ILE A 138 -17.89 4.25 7.12
C ILE A 138 -18.69 5.36 6.45
N LEU A 139 -18.18 6.58 6.45
CA LEU A 139 -18.87 7.77 5.98
C LEU A 139 -18.33 8.25 4.63
N ASP A 140 -19.09 9.10 3.97
CA ASP A 140 -18.64 9.81 2.77
C ASP A 140 -17.37 10.61 3.06
N GLY A 141 -16.37 10.51 2.16
CA GLY A 141 -15.06 11.15 2.31
C GLY A 141 -14.03 10.39 3.15
N ASP A 142 -14.41 9.31 3.84
CA ASP A 142 -13.46 8.43 4.51
C ASP A 142 -12.51 7.76 3.51
N TYR A 143 -11.39 7.26 4.03
CA TYR A 143 -10.52 6.35 3.32
C TYR A 143 -10.64 4.95 3.93
N VAL A 144 -11.08 3.97 3.16
CA VAL A 144 -10.99 2.56 3.56
C VAL A 144 -9.62 2.03 3.17
N ILE A 145 -8.94 1.38 4.13
CA ILE A 145 -7.67 0.69 3.88
C ILE A 145 -7.99 -0.78 3.72
N ALA A 146 -7.63 -1.32 2.57
CA ALA A 146 -7.92 -2.71 2.23
C ALA A 146 -6.64 -3.49 1.96
N ARG A 147 -6.64 -4.75 2.38
CA ARG A 147 -5.63 -5.74 2.02
C ARG A 147 -6.01 -6.37 0.69
N GLN A 148 -5.10 -6.31 -0.28
CA GLN A 148 -5.34 -6.89 -1.60
C GLN A 148 -5.45 -8.40 -1.52
N GLN A 149 -6.62 -8.94 -1.87
CA GLN A 149 -6.89 -10.37 -1.93
C GLN A 149 -8.13 -10.62 -2.80
N PRO A 150 -8.19 -11.76 -3.53
CA PRO A 150 -9.29 -12.05 -4.46
C PRO A 150 -10.52 -12.68 -3.78
N SER A 151 -10.46 -12.96 -2.49
CA SER A 151 -11.53 -13.61 -1.72
C SER A 151 -11.64 -13.00 -0.32
N ALA A 152 -12.80 -13.16 0.30
CA ALA A 152 -13.07 -12.76 1.67
C ALA A 152 -14.13 -13.69 2.28
N ASP A 153 -14.29 -13.64 3.60
CA ASP A 153 -15.21 -14.47 4.33
C ASP A 153 -16.58 -13.77 4.51
N ASP A 154 -17.60 -14.57 4.86
CA ASP A 154 -18.92 -14.02 5.23
C ASP A 154 -18.78 -13.03 6.39
N GLY A 155 -19.38 -11.86 6.23
CA GLY A 155 -19.30 -10.77 7.21
C GLY A 155 -18.15 -9.77 6.98
N ASP A 156 -17.19 -10.06 6.13
CA ASP A 156 -16.12 -9.13 5.82
C ASP A 156 -16.62 -7.91 5.04
N ILE A 157 -16.05 -6.74 5.35
CA ILE A 157 -16.23 -5.56 4.49
C ILE A 157 -15.18 -5.63 3.40
N VAL A 158 -15.60 -5.52 2.13
CA VAL A 158 -14.75 -5.69 0.97
C VAL A 158 -14.79 -4.48 0.05
N VAL A 159 -13.72 -4.30 -0.69
CA VAL A 159 -13.70 -3.51 -1.91
C VAL A 159 -13.98 -4.48 -3.05
N ALA A 160 -15.07 -4.28 -3.77
CA ALA A 160 -15.44 -5.07 -4.94
C ALA A 160 -15.50 -4.18 -6.18
N LEU A 161 -15.17 -4.76 -7.32
CA LEU A 161 -15.32 -4.15 -8.64
C LEU A 161 -16.51 -4.79 -9.32
N ILE A 162 -17.47 -3.97 -9.74
CA ILE A 162 -18.65 -4.37 -10.50
C ILE A 162 -18.57 -3.66 -11.86
N GLY A 163 -18.26 -4.42 -12.92
CA GLY A 163 -17.87 -3.80 -14.18
C GLY A 163 -16.61 -2.93 -13.98
N ASP A 164 -16.74 -1.63 -14.19
CA ASP A 164 -15.65 -0.65 -14.05
C ASP A 164 -15.77 0.23 -12.79
N GLU A 165 -16.69 -0.09 -11.88
CA GLU A 165 -16.93 0.70 -10.68
C GLU A 165 -16.52 -0.04 -9.41
N ALA A 166 -15.69 0.61 -8.58
CA ALA A 166 -15.34 0.09 -7.27
C ALA A 166 -16.43 0.46 -6.24
N THR A 167 -16.78 -0.50 -5.40
CA THR A 167 -17.73 -0.30 -4.31
C THR A 167 -17.23 -0.92 -3.02
N VAL A 168 -17.65 -0.34 -1.89
CA VAL A 168 -17.39 -0.90 -0.55
C VAL A 168 -18.71 -1.43 0.00
N LYS A 169 -18.72 -2.71 0.35
CA LYS A 169 -19.92 -3.40 0.87
C LYS A 169 -19.51 -4.50 1.86
N ARG A 170 -20.49 -4.99 2.61
CA ARG A 170 -20.29 -6.20 3.40
C ARG A 170 -20.59 -7.43 2.56
N LEU A 171 -19.65 -8.35 2.49
CA LEU A 171 -19.83 -9.63 1.81
C LEU A 171 -20.70 -10.53 2.70
N ARG A 172 -21.78 -11.08 2.15
CA ARG A 172 -22.69 -11.98 2.84
C ARG A 172 -23.02 -13.20 2.00
N GLN A 173 -23.06 -14.36 2.65
CA GLN A 173 -23.56 -15.57 2.05
C GLN A 173 -24.97 -15.91 2.55
N ARG A 174 -25.94 -15.98 1.65
CA ARG A 174 -27.32 -16.31 1.96
C ARG A 174 -27.81 -17.42 1.05
N ARG A 175 -28.28 -18.54 1.62
CA ARG A 175 -28.81 -19.69 0.87
C ARG A 175 -27.86 -20.17 -0.25
N GLY A 176 -26.55 -20.14 0.01
CA GLY A 176 -25.53 -20.54 -0.95
C GLY A 176 -25.11 -19.49 -1.99
N ALA A 177 -25.79 -18.35 -2.05
CA ALA A 177 -25.45 -17.24 -2.94
C ALA A 177 -24.73 -16.12 -2.19
N TRP A 178 -23.74 -15.50 -2.83
CA TRP A 178 -23.01 -14.37 -2.29
C TRP A 178 -23.64 -13.04 -2.69
N HIS A 179 -23.67 -12.10 -1.74
CA HIS A 179 -24.20 -10.76 -1.92
C HIS A 179 -23.23 -9.72 -1.36
N LEU A 180 -23.26 -8.53 -1.93
CA LEU A 180 -22.61 -7.33 -1.44
C LEU A 180 -23.66 -6.48 -0.76
N ASP A 181 -23.75 -6.57 0.56
CA ASP A 181 -24.76 -5.90 1.36
C ASP A 181 -24.33 -4.49 1.73
N PRO A 182 -25.17 -3.47 1.51
CA PRO A 182 -25.00 -2.17 2.11
C PRO A 182 -25.29 -2.21 3.61
N GLU A 183 -24.71 -1.30 4.35
CA GLU A 183 -25.01 -1.04 5.76
C GLU A 183 -25.81 0.27 5.88
N HIS A 184 -26.90 0.36 5.13
CA HIS A 184 -27.82 1.49 5.14
C HIS A 184 -29.17 1.08 4.54
N PRO A 185 -30.31 1.45 5.18
CA PRO A 185 -31.64 0.97 4.78
C PRO A 185 -32.11 1.42 3.38
N ASP A 186 -31.58 2.51 2.86
CA ASP A 186 -32.00 3.04 1.54
C ASP A 186 -31.34 2.33 0.35
N PHE A 187 -30.49 1.33 0.60
CA PHE A 187 -29.75 0.64 -0.45
C PHE A 187 -30.06 -0.85 -0.45
N GLU A 188 -30.15 -1.44 -1.63
CA GLU A 188 -30.43 -2.86 -1.80
C GLU A 188 -29.15 -3.69 -1.90
N PRO A 189 -29.18 -4.96 -1.43
CA PRO A 189 -28.09 -5.91 -1.64
C PRO A 189 -27.83 -6.18 -3.12
N ILE A 190 -26.55 -6.26 -3.51
CA ILE A 190 -26.14 -6.56 -4.87
C ILE A 190 -25.69 -8.02 -4.94
N PRO A 191 -26.31 -8.87 -5.77
CA PRO A 191 -25.85 -10.24 -5.93
C PRO A 191 -24.46 -10.28 -6.57
N VAL A 192 -23.58 -11.14 -6.05
CA VAL A 192 -22.25 -11.38 -6.63
C VAL A 192 -22.40 -12.29 -7.84
N THR A 193 -22.35 -11.68 -9.01
CA THR A 193 -22.41 -12.35 -10.30
C THR A 193 -21.21 -11.92 -11.14
N GLU A 194 -20.95 -12.58 -12.28
CA GLU A 194 -19.97 -12.02 -13.22
C GLU A 194 -20.51 -10.72 -13.84
N PRO A 195 -19.71 -9.65 -13.93
CA PRO A 195 -18.27 -9.56 -13.69
C PRO A 195 -17.89 -8.92 -12.32
N THR A 196 -18.42 -9.43 -11.19
CA THR A 196 -18.04 -8.94 -9.86
C THR A 196 -16.71 -9.55 -9.41
N MET A 197 -15.75 -8.71 -9.01
CA MET A 197 -14.44 -9.16 -8.53
C MET A 197 -14.12 -8.53 -7.17
N ILE A 198 -13.77 -9.36 -6.17
CA ILE A 198 -13.23 -8.86 -4.91
C ILE A 198 -11.80 -8.37 -5.16
N GLN A 199 -11.52 -7.13 -4.79
CA GLN A 199 -10.21 -6.51 -4.89
C GLN A 199 -9.43 -6.57 -3.57
N GLY A 200 -10.14 -6.58 -2.45
CA GLY A 200 -9.53 -6.67 -1.13
C GLY A 200 -10.52 -6.65 0.01
N LYS A 201 -10.02 -7.06 1.19
CA LYS A 201 -10.72 -6.99 2.48
C LYS A 201 -10.35 -5.69 3.18
N VAL A 202 -11.34 -4.92 3.61
CA VAL A 202 -11.15 -3.71 4.43
C VAL A 202 -10.62 -4.12 5.81
N VAL A 203 -9.52 -3.49 6.22
CA VAL A 203 -8.83 -3.76 7.49
C VAL A 203 -8.82 -2.55 8.42
N ALA A 204 -9.03 -1.34 7.89
CA ALA A 204 -9.13 -0.11 8.66
C ALA A 204 -9.89 0.99 7.91
N VAL A 205 -10.34 1.99 8.65
CA VAL A 205 -10.92 3.22 8.13
C VAL A 205 -10.10 4.40 8.66
N TYR A 206 -9.76 5.32 7.78
CA TYR A 206 -9.08 6.56 8.13
C TYR A 206 -9.99 7.74 7.81
N ARG A 207 -10.22 8.59 8.80
CA ARG A 207 -11.00 9.83 8.67
C ARG A 207 -10.17 11.01 9.10
N ARG A 208 -10.12 12.02 8.24
CA ARG A 208 -9.58 13.32 8.62
C ARG A 208 -10.74 14.19 9.10
N VAL A 209 -10.69 14.59 10.36
CA VAL A 209 -11.64 15.56 10.95
C VAL A 209 -10.94 16.91 10.85
N GLY A 210 -11.44 17.79 9.98
CA GLY A 210 -10.92 19.13 9.75
C GLY A 210 -11.65 20.17 10.57
#